data_df9b7a6fd7027cdddd1dd3ba400fe8ec
#
_entry.id   df9b7a6fd7027cdddd1dd3ba400fe8ec
#
_cell.length_a   1.000
_cell.length_b   1.000
_cell.length_c   1.000
_cell.angle_alpha   90.00
_cell.angle_beta   90.00
_cell.angle_gamma   90.00
#
_symmetry.space_group_name_H-M   'P 1'
#
loop_
_entity.id
_entity.type
_entity.pdbx_description
1 polymer ?
#
loop_
_entity_poly.entity_id
_entity_poly.type
_entity_poly.pdbx_seq_one_letter_code
_entity_poly.pdbx_strand_id
1 'polypeptide(L)'
;MSAEALTGTITVEQVDAAATYPLRAQELRQGRPVEIEEDEAPYTLHLAARIDGGEIVGVVRFHPRDCPWRDTEGSWQLRGMATDPRVRGHGAGRALVAEGLARLSARGAQLVWCDARRPAVGFYERCGFTIVTEEYDLRPVGPHRGMLIELPIR
;
A
#
# COMPACT_ATOMS: atom_id res chain seq x y z
N MET A 1 -24.17 -1.62 -12.30
CA MET A 1 -23.30 -1.87 -13.48
C MET A 1 -21.90 -2.18 -12.99
N SER A 2 -21.37 -3.33 -13.36
CA SER A 2 -19.97 -3.64 -13.06
C SER A 2 -19.07 -2.83 -14.01
N ALA A 3 -17.96 -2.32 -13.47
CA ALA A 3 -16.98 -1.65 -14.29
C ALA A 3 -16.38 -2.63 -15.30
N GLU A 4 -16.18 -2.17 -16.53
CA GLU A 4 -15.56 -2.98 -17.57
C GLU A 4 -14.12 -3.28 -17.20
N ALA A 5 -13.70 -4.55 -17.31
CA ALA A 5 -12.35 -4.96 -16.97
C ALA A 5 -11.33 -4.31 -17.91
N LEU A 6 -10.22 -3.84 -17.33
CA LEU A 6 -9.06 -3.36 -18.07
C LEU A 6 -8.04 -4.47 -18.18
N THR A 7 -7.42 -4.60 -19.35
CA THR A 7 -6.33 -5.55 -19.58
C THR A 7 -5.12 -4.79 -20.11
N GLY A 8 -3.93 -5.33 -19.87
CA GLY A 8 -2.69 -4.72 -20.33
C GLY A 8 -1.53 -5.01 -19.40
N THR A 9 -0.39 -4.41 -19.69
CA THR A 9 0.83 -4.57 -18.91
C THR A 9 0.86 -3.58 -17.76
N ILE A 10 1.11 -4.08 -16.54
CA ILE A 10 1.25 -3.25 -15.36
C ILE A 10 2.71 -2.85 -15.19
N THR A 11 2.96 -1.56 -15.01
CA THR A 11 4.27 -1.01 -14.66
C THR A 11 4.14 -0.16 -13.40
N VAL A 12 5.19 -0.15 -12.58
CA VAL A 12 5.20 0.60 -11.30
C VAL A 12 6.27 1.66 -11.37
N GLU A 13 5.94 2.87 -10.94
CA GLU A 13 6.86 4.00 -10.88
C GLU A 13 6.66 4.83 -9.62
N GLN A 14 7.67 5.59 -9.24
CA GLN A 14 7.53 6.58 -8.18
C GLN A 14 6.81 7.81 -8.73
N VAL A 15 5.90 8.35 -7.93
CA VAL A 15 5.08 9.52 -8.31
C VAL A 15 5.02 10.51 -7.15
N ASP A 16 4.56 11.72 -7.44
CA ASP A 16 4.26 12.72 -6.40
C ASP A 16 2.96 12.34 -5.67
N ALA A 17 2.83 12.84 -4.44
CA ALA A 17 1.64 12.60 -3.62
C ALA A 17 0.35 12.94 -4.37
N ALA A 18 0.33 14.07 -5.07
CA ALA A 18 -0.86 14.54 -5.78
C ALA A 18 -1.38 13.53 -6.80
N ALA A 19 -0.49 12.77 -7.46
CA ALA A 19 -0.89 11.76 -8.44
C ALA A 19 -1.67 10.59 -7.81
N THR A 20 -1.56 10.39 -6.50
CA THR A 20 -2.23 9.29 -5.79
C THR A 20 -3.62 9.68 -5.28
N TYR A 21 -3.92 10.97 -5.20
CA TYR A 21 -5.14 11.44 -4.55
C TYR A 21 -6.44 11.00 -5.21
N PRO A 22 -6.58 11.06 -6.55
CA PRO A 22 -7.85 10.67 -7.17
C PRO A 22 -8.27 9.24 -6.85
N LEU A 23 -7.36 8.29 -6.97
CA LEU A 23 -7.68 6.89 -6.72
C LEU A 23 -7.89 6.62 -5.22
N ARG A 24 -7.09 7.25 -4.36
CA ARG A 24 -7.27 7.12 -2.91
C ARG A 24 -8.60 7.69 -2.45
N ALA A 25 -9.00 8.83 -2.97
CA ALA A 25 -10.31 9.42 -2.65
C ALA A 25 -11.44 8.51 -3.08
N GLN A 26 -11.37 8.01 -4.31
CA GLN A 26 -12.39 7.13 -4.87
C GLN A 26 -12.52 5.81 -4.11
N GLU A 27 -11.41 5.13 -3.84
CA GLU A 27 -11.42 3.76 -3.32
C GLU A 27 -11.36 3.66 -1.80
N LEU A 28 -10.81 4.67 -1.13
CA LEU A 28 -10.60 4.62 0.32
C LEU A 28 -11.44 5.63 1.09
N ARG A 29 -11.90 6.69 0.44
CA ARG A 29 -12.57 7.81 1.09
C ARG A 29 -13.96 8.09 0.53
N GLN A 30 -14.47 7.23 -0.34
CA GLN A 30 -15.79 7.39 -0.97
C GLN A 30 -15.97 8.77 -1.61
N GLY A 31 -14.92 9.24 -2.32
CA GLY A 31 -14.92 10.54 -2.98
C GLY A 31 -14.58 11.73 -2.09
N ARG A 32 -14.40 11.53 -0.78
CA ARG A 32 -14.01 12.60 0.15
C ARG A 32 -12.52 12.95 -0.01
N PRO A 33 -12.12 14.17 0.37
CA PRO A 33 -10.72 14.57 0.29
C PRO A 33 -9.80 13.61 1.08
N VAL A 34 -8.60 13.39 0.55
CA VAL A 34 -7.56 12.58 1.19
C VAL A 34 -6.89 13.41 2.27
N GLU A 35 -6.60 12.79 3.42
CA GLU A 35 -5.73 13.41 4.42
C GLU A 35 -4.31 13.48 3.87
N ILE A 36 -3.69 14.64 4.04
CA ILE A 36 -2.38 14.92 3.44
C ILE A 36 -1.23 14.91 4.44
N GLU A 37 -1.51 14.58 5.70
CA GLU A 37 -0.47 14.50 6.72
C GLU A 37 0.62 13.51 6.29
N GLU A 38 1.87 13.95 6.29
CA GLU A 38 3.05 13.21 5.84
C GLU A 38 3.06 12.86 4.34
N ASP A 39 1.98 13.09 3.59
CA ASP A 39 1.94 12.70 2.18
C ASP A 39 2.98 13.44 1.33
N GLU A 40 3.19 14.73 1.58
CA GLU A 40 4.12 15.55 0.80
C GLU A 40 5.52 15.61 1.42
N ALA A 41 5.76 14.89 2.51
CA ALA A 41 7.08 14.89 3.14
C ALA A 41 8.10 14.23 2.21
N PRO A 42 9.34 14.78 2.14
CA PRO A 42 10.37 14.23 1.25
C PRO A 42 10.73 12.77 1.49
N TYR A 43 10.52 12.29 2.72
CA TYR A 43 10.81 10.90 3.08
C TYR A 43 9.69 9.93 2.68
N THR A 44 8.52 10.42 2.27
CA THR A 44 7.40 9.56 1.92
C THR A 44 7.57 9.04 0.49
N LEU A 45 7.48 7.72 0.33
CA LEU A 45 7.58 7.06 -0.96
C LEU A 45 6.18 6.77 -1.48
N HIS A 46 5.83 7.37 -2.61
CA HIS A 46 4.59 7.08 -3.32
C HIS A 46 4.91 6.31 -4.58
N LEU A 47 4.22 5.18 -4.77
CA LEU A 47 4.31 4.39 -5.99
C LEU A 47 2.95 4.31 -6.66
N ALA A 48 2.95 4.34 -7.99
CA ALA A 48 1.76 4.15 -8.80
C ALA A 48 1.97 3.02 -9.80
N ALA A 49 0.92 2.24 -10.00
CA ALA A 49 0.86 1.24 -11.07
C ALA A 49 0.07 1.83 -12.23
N ARG A 50 0.64 1.74 -13.43
CA ARG A 50 -0.02 2.16 -14.67
C ARG A 50 -0.31 0.95 -15.54
N ILE A 51 -1.37 1.03 -16.31
CA ILE A 51 -1.68 0.04 -17.33
C ILE A 51 -1.23 0.57 -18.68
N ASP A 52 -0.40 -0.21 -19.40
CA ASP A 52 0.18 0.15 -20.70
C ASP A 52 0.81 1.55 -20.73
N GLY A 53 1.45 1.96 -19.62
CA GLY A 53 2.09 3.27 -19.51
C GLY A 53 1.13 4.46 -19.43
N GLY A 54 -0.17 4.21 -19.32
CA GLY A 54 -1.21 5.24 -19.33
C GLY A 54 -1.82 5.49 -17.96
N GLU A 55 -3.08 5.13 -17.81
CA GLU A 55 -3.87 5.42 -16.61
C GLU A 55 -3.27 4.80 -15.34
N ILE A 56 -3.29 5.56 -14.24
CA ILE A 56 -2.93 5.04 -12.91
C ILE A 56 -4.08 4.17 -12.42
N VAL A 57 -3.76 2.91 -12.13
CA VAL A 57 -4.75 1.90 -11.71
C VAL A 57 -4.46 1.34 -10.33
N GLY A 58 -3.39 1.77 -9.70
CA GLY A 58 -3.07 1.39 -8.32
C GLY A 58 -2.09 2.38 -7.71
N VAL A 59 -2.14 2.53 -6.39
CA VAL A 59 -1.23 3.40 -5.63
C VAL A 59 -0.94 2.78 -4.28
N VAL A 60 0.21 3.14 -3.71
CA VAL A 60 0.60 2.77 -2.34
C VAL A 60 1.56 3.82 -1.79
N ARG A 61 1.52 4.03 -0.49
CA ARG A 61 2.40 4.94 0.22
C ARG A 61 3.18 4.20 1.29
N PHE A 62 4.47 4.54 1.41
CA PHE A 62 5.34 4.09 2.49
C PHE A 62 5.99 5.31 3.15
N HIS A 63 6.06 5.32 4.47
CA HIS A 63 6.78 6.38 5.19
C HIS A 63 7.44 5.80 6.45
N PRO A 64 8.55 6.42 6.93
CA PRO A 64 9.19 5.97 8.16
C PRO A 64 8.24 6.13 9.34
N ARG A 65 8.05 5.07 10.09
CA ARG A 65 7.28 5.10 11.33
C ARG A 65 7.63 3.87 12.16
N ASP A 66 7.84 4.07 13.46
CA ASP A 66 8.13 2.98 14.37
C ASP A 66 7.02 1.95 14.37
N CYS A 67 7.41 0.67 14.32
CA CYS A 67 6.45 -0.43 14.38
C CYS A 67 5.92 -0.57 15.81
N PRO A 68 4.59 -0.57 16.00
CA PRO A 68 4.02 -0.70 17.34
C PRO A 68 4.31 -2.06 18.02
N TRP A 69 4.68 -3.06 17.22
CA TRP A 69 4.78 -4.45 17.69
C TRP A 69 6.21 -5.01 17.67
N ARG A 70 7.17 -4.22 17.24
CA ARG A 70 8.58 -4.62 17.19
C ARG A 70 9.45 -3.42 17.56
N ASP A 71 10.44 -3.68 18.39
CA ASP A 71 11.46 -2.70 18.75
C ASP A 71 12.62 -2.87 17.77
N THR A 72 12.59 -2.13 16.68
CA THR A 72 13.61 -2.18 15.64
C THR A 72 13.77 -0.82 14.98
N GLU A 73 14.99 -0.51 14.58
CA GLU A 73 15.26 0.68 13.77
C GLU A 73 14.90 0.40 12.31
N GLY A 74 14.69 1.47 11.53
CA GLY A 74 14.43 1.31 10.11
C GLY A 74 13.09 0.68 9.77
N SER A 75 12.06 0.97 10.57
CA SER A 75 10.69 0.54 10.31
C SER A 75 9.97 1.53 9.41
N TRP A 76 9.16 1.01 8.50
CA TRP A 76 8.34 1.79 7.58
C TRP A 76 6.90 1.31 7.64
N GLN A 77 5.95 2.23 7.54
CA GLN A 77 4.54 1.89 7.48
C GLN A 77 4.03 1.96 6.05
N LEU A 78 3.28 0.94 5.64
CA LEU A 78 2.54 0.93 4.39
C LEU A 78 1.14 1.45 4.66
N ARG A 79 0.69 2.44 3.87
CA ARG A 79 -0.67 3.00 3.95
C ARG A 79 -1.16 3.38 2.56
N GLY A 80 -2.45 3.71 2.48
CA GLY A 80 -3.03 4.28 1.27
C GLY A 80 -2.98 3.37 0.06
N MET A 81 -2.98 2.04 0.28
CA MET A 81 -3.07 1.07 -0.81
C MET A 81 -4.46 1.12 -1.42
N ALA A 82 -4.53 1.41 -2.71
CA ALA A 82 -5.78 1.41 -3.45
C ALA A 82 -5.54 0.91 -4.86
N THR A 83 -6.44 0.07 -5.35
CA THR A 83 -6.40 -0.41 -6.74
C THR A 83 -7.76 -0.19 -7.38
N ASP A 84 -7.73 0.15 -8.67
CA ASP A 84 -8.95 0.28 -9.47
C ASP A 84 -9.60 -1.09 -9.58
N PRO A 85 -10.91 -1.22 -9.27
CA PRO A 85 -11.59 -2.52 -9.38
C PRO A 85 -11.49 -3.16 -10.76
N ARG A 86 -11.32 -2.35 -11.82
CA ARG A 86 -11.22 -2.85 -13.20
C ARG A 86 -9.97 -3.68 -13.46
N VAL A 87 -8.94 -3.58 -12.59
CA VAL A 87 -7.68 -4.36 -12.73
C VAL A 87 -7.57 -5.46 -11.68
N ARG A 88 -8.64 -5.81 -10.98
CA ARG A 88 -8.61 -6.91 -10.02
C ARG A 88 -8.15 -8.20 -10.67
N GLY A 89 -7.29 -8.94 -9.97
CA GLY A 89 -6.74 -10.18 -10.47
C GLY A 89 -5.60 -10.01 -11.45
N HIS A 90 -5.18 -8.79 -11.78
CA HIS A 90 -4.08 -8.52 -12.72
C HIS A 90 -2.74 -8.24 -12.02
N GLY A 91 -2.69 -8.33 -10.69
CA GLY A 91 -1.44 -8.23 -9.94
C GLY A 91 -0.92 -6.83 -9.69
N ALA A 92 -1.74 -5.78 -9.91
CA ALA A 92 -1.31 -4.40 -9.68
C ALA A 92 -0.90 -4.15 -8.22
N GLY A 93 -1.72 -4.60 -7.26
CA GLY A 93 -1.40 -4.46 -5.84
C GLY A 93 -0.15 -5.20 -5.44
N ARG A 94 0.03 -6.43 -5.90
CA ARG A 94 1.24 -7.22 -5.62
C ARG A 94 2.48 -6.56 -6.20
N ALA A 95 2.38 -6.03 -7.41
CA ALA A 95 3.49 -5.34 -8.06
C ALA A 95 3.90 -4.09 -7.27
N LEU A 96 2.92 -3.32 -6.77
CA LEU A 96 3.17 -2.14 -5.94
C LEU A 96 3.89 -2.51 -4.65
N VAL A 97 3.42 -3.53 -3.94
CA VAL A 97 4.04 -3.96 -2.69
C VAL A 97 5.45 -4.49 -2.95
N ALA A 98 5.62 -5.36 -3.95
CA ALA A 98 6.93 -5.93 -4.28
C ALA A 98 7.95 -4.83 -4.62
N GLU A 99 7.57 -3.86 -5.44
CA GLU A 99 8.46 -2.74 -5.79
C GLU A 99 8.82 -1.89 -4.57
N GLY A 100 7.83 -1.60 -3.72
CA GLY A 100 8.05 -0.85 -2.49
C GLY A 100 9.02 -1.55 -1.56
N LEU A 101 8.83 -2.84 -1.33
CA LEU A 101 9.72 -3.62 -0.47
C LEU A 101 11.14 -3.67 -1.01
N ALA A 102 11.30 -3.82 -2.33
CA ALA A 102 12.62 -3.82 -2.98
C ALA A 102 13.33 -2.47 -2.80
N ARG A 103 12.61 -1.36 -3.03
CA ARG A 103 13.18 -0.01 -2.89
C ARG A 103 13.57 0.29 -1.44
N LEU A 104 12.72 -0.09 -0.49
CA LEU A 104 13.00 0.15 0.93
C LEU A 104 14.13 -0.75 1.43
N SER A 105 14.19 -1.99 0.99
CA SER A 105 15.30 -2.89 1.32
C SER A 105 16.63 -2.31 0.83
N ALA A 106 16.66 -1.77 -0.38
CA ALA A 106 17.86 -1.12 -0.93
C ALA A 106 18.28 0.11 -0.14
N ARG A 107 17.36 0.76 0.57
CA ARG A 107 17.63 1.90 1.45
C ARG A 107 18.05 1.47 2.88
N GLY A 108 18.11 0.18 3.16
CA GLY A 108 18.46 -0.35 4.48
C GLY A 108 17.30 -0.46 5.45
N ALA A 109 16.06 -0.35 4.99
CA ALA A 109 14.89 -0.58 5.84
C ALA A 109 14.91 -1.99 6.39
N GLN A 110 14.51 -2.17 7.67
CA GLN A 110 14.56 -3.46 8.34
C GLN A 110 13.23 -4.18 8.39
N LEU A 111 12.12 -3.43 8.36
CA LEU A 111 10.79 -4.03 8.24
C LEU A 111 9.78 -3.02 7.69
N VAL A 112 8.70 -3.56 7.15
CA VAL A 112 7.51 -2.79 6.76
C VAL A 112 6.31 -3.38 7.46
N TRP A 113 5.47 -2.51 8.02
CA TRP A 113 4.28 -2.93 8.76
C TRP A 113 3.05 -2.19 8.27
N CYS A 114 1.89 -2.74 8.54
CA CYS A 114 0.62 -2.09 8.22
C CYS A 114 -0.48 -2.48 9.19
N ASP A 115 -1.49 -1.62 9.27
CA ASP A 115 -2.78 -1.94 9.87
C ASP A 115 -3.65 -2.47 8.73
N ALA A 116 -3.74 -3.79 8.58
CA ALA A 116 -4.45 -4.41 7.47
C ALA A 116 -5.94 -4.53 7.80
N ARG A 117 -6.80 -3.94 6.96
CA ARG A 117 -8.24 -4.15 7.06
C ARG A 117 -8.56 -5.63 6.91
N ARG A 118 -9.56 -6.12 7.63
CA ARG A 118 -9.91 -7.55 7.60
C ARG A 118 -9.98 -8.13 6.18
N PRO A 119 -10.64 -7.50 5.20
CA PRO A 119 -10.70 -8.07 3.84
C PRO A 119 -9.36 -8.10 3.12
N ALA A 120 -8.37 -7.31 3.56
CA ALA A 120 -7.06 -7.22 2.91
C ALA A 120 -6.01 -8.16 3.51
N VAL A 121 -6.31 -8.79 4.65
CA VAL A 121 -5.34 -9.66 5.34
C VAL A 121 -4.78 -10.75 4.41
N GLY A 122 -5.64 -11.46 3.70
CA GLY A 122 -5.20 -12.50 2.77
C GLY A 122 -4.31 -11.97 1.66
N PHE A 123 -4.57 -10.77 1.17
CA PHE A 123 -3.73 -10.12 0.17
C PHE A 123 -2.31 -9.89 0.72
N TYR A 124 -2.19 -9.32 1.91
CA TYR A 124 -0.87 -9.07 2.50
C TYR A 124 -0.13 -10.35 2.85
N GLU A 125 -0.86 -11.40 3.27
CA GLU A 125 -0.24 -12.71 3.48
C GLU A 125 0.39 -13.24 2.18
N ARG A 126 -0.30 -13.09 1.06
CA ARG A 126 0.24 -13.48 -0.25
C ARG A 126 1.44 -12.63 -0.67
N CYS A 127 1.55 -11.42 -0.14
CA CYS A 127 2.73 -10.56 -0.35
C CYS A 127 3.90 -10.90 0.58
N GLY A 128 3.72 -11.83 1.51
CA GLY A 128 4.77 -12.26 2.44
C GLY A 128 4.67 -11.68 3.84
N PHE A 129 3.66 -10.86 4.12
CA PHE A 129 3.45 -10.32 5.46
C PHE A 129 2.88 -11.38 6.39
N THR A 130 3.22 -11.28 7.68
CA THR A 130 2.68 -12.14 8.74
C THR A 130 1.78 -11.34 9.67
N ILE A 131 0.71 -11.99 10.15
CA ILE A 131 -0.15 -11.42 11.19
C ILE A 131 0.63 -11.47 12.50
N VAL A 132 0.70 -10.34 13.22
CA VAL A 132 1.44 -10.24 14.49
C VAL A 132 0.57 -9.77 15.65
N THR A 133 -0.71 -9.51 15.42
CA THR A 133 -1.64 -9.09 16.47
C THR A 133 -2.93 -9.87 16.40
N GLU A 134 -3.72 -9.79 17.47
CA GLU A 134 -5.14 -10.10 17.40
C GLU A 134 -5.85 -9.00 16.62
N GLU A 135 -7.12 -9.24 16.28
CA GLU A 135 -7.94 -8.24 15.60
C GLU A 135 -8.24 -7.07 16.54
N TYR A 136 -8.17 -5.85 16.01
CA TYR A 136 -8.52 -4.62 16.74
C TYR A 136 -9.33 -3.71 15.83
N ASP A 137 -10.09 -2.81 16.44
CA ASP A 137 -10.96 -1.90 15.71
C ASP A 137 -10.29 -0.54 15.53
N LEU A 138 -10.26 -0.04 14.28
CA LEU A 138 -9.84 1.31 13.96
C LEU A 138 -11.03 2.07 13.38
N ARG A 139 -11.69 2.84 14.22
CA ARG A 139 -12.86 3.63 13.81
C ARG A 139 -12.46 4.79 12.88
N PRO A 140 -13.31 5.11 11.91
CA PRO A 140 -14.61 4.51 11.58
C PRO A 140 -14.52 3.31 10.63
N VAL A 141 -13.32 2.87 10.25
CA VAL A 141 -13.11 1.87 9.20
C VAL A 141 -13.51 0.47 9.63
N GLY A 142 -13.22 0.10 10.90
CA GLY A 142 -13.60 -1.20 11.44
C GLY A 142 -12.41 -2.10 11.80
N PRO A 143 -12.59 -3.44 11.70
CA PRO A 143 -11.60 -4.38 12.21
C PRO A 143 -10.35 -4.46 11.34
N HIS A 144 -9.20 -4.51 12.01
CA HIS A 144 -7.86 -4.58 11.40
C HIS A 144 -7.02 -5.63 12.11
N ARG A 145 -5.94 -6.07 11.45
CA ARG A 145 -4.86 -6.83 12.07
C ARG A 145 -3.53 -6.16 11.77
N GLY A 146 -2.65 -6.15 12.75
CA GLY A 146 -1.26 -5.74 12.55
C GLY A 146 -0.53 -6.80 11.77
N MET A 147 0.18 -6.38 10.72
CA MET A 147 0.95 -7.27 9.87
C MET A 147 2.31 -6.64 9.57
N LEU A 148 3.32 -7.48 9.41
CA LEU A 148 4.65 -6.98 9.03
C LEU A 148 5.42 -8.00 8.19
N ILE A 149 6.43 -7.50 7.51
CA ILE A 149 7.43 -8.30 6.80
C ILE A 149 8.82 -7.77 7.14
N GLU A 150 9.74 -8.66 7.46
CA GLU A 150 11.13 -8.30 7.72
C GLU A 150 11.91 -8.20 6.40
N LEU A 151 12.85 -7.25 6.36
CA LEU A 151 13.69 -7.00 5.19
C LEU A 151 15.16 -7.22 5.53
N PRO A 152 16.00 -7.63 4.55
CA PRO A 152 15.61 -8.05 3.20
C PRO A 152 14.81 -9.35 3.21
N ILE A 153 14.03 -9.55 2.15
CA ILE A 153 13.26 -10.79 1.99
C ILE A 153 14.23 -11.95 1.76
N ARG A 154 14.04 -13.02 2.55
CA ARG A 154 14.88 -14.23 2.47
C ARG A 154 14.17 -15.38 1.79
#